data_d3eed0f72be839add08c08ff6a245b40
#
_entry.id   d3eed0f72be839add08c08ff6a245b40
#
_cell.length_a   1.000
_cell.length_b   1.000
_cell.length_c   1.000
_cell.angle_alpha   90.00
_cell.angle_beta   90.00
_cell.angle_gamma   90.00
#
_symmetry.space_group_name_H-M   'P 1'
#
loop_
_entity.id
_entity.type
_entity.pdbx_description
1 polymer ?
#
loop_
_entity_poly.entity_id
_entity_poly.type
_entity_poly.pdbx_seq_one_letter_code
_entity_poly.pdbx_strand_id
1 'polypeptide(L)' 'LRIKVIPNASRTELKEVNGSLKLYLQAVPEKGKANQAVIKFFKKEYNLKVEIKSGSKSRDKVLRMI' A
#
# COMPACT_ATOMS: atom_id res chain seq x y z
N LEU A 1 8.74 0.35 7.10
CA LEU A 1 8.22 1.28 6.10
C LEU A 1 6.75 1.58 6.38
N ARG A 2 6.45 2.84 6.59
CA ARG A 2 5.07 3.26 6.87
C ARG A 2 4.48 3.92 5.63
N ILE A 3 3.30 3.47 5.23
CA ILE A 3 2.59 4.08 4.11
C ILE A 3 1.14 4.35 4.48
N LYS A 4 0.55 5.34 3.82
CA LYS A 4 -0.88 5.60 3.91
C LYS A 4 -1.53 5.14 2.61
N VAL A 5 -2.56 4.30 2.71
CA VAL A 5 -3.26 3.77 1.55
C VAL A 5 -4.49 4.63 1.29
N ILE A 6 -4.64 5.09 0.04
CA ILE A 6 -5.76 5.93 -0.38
C ILE A 6 -6.51 5.20 -1.48
N PRO A 7 -7.69 4.63 -1.17
CA PRO A 7 -8.47 3.92 -2.18
C PRO A 7 -9.23 4.88 -3.10
N ASN A 8 -9.83 4.33 -4.14
CA ASN A 8 -10.66 5.08 -5.09
C ASN A 8 -9.89 6.18 -5.84
N ALA A 9 -8.62 5.97 -6.06
CA ALA A 9 -7.82 6.90 -6.85
C ALA A 9 -8.07 6.65 -8.35
N SER A 10 -7.70 7.64 -9.16
CA SER A 10 -7.84 7.51 -10.61
C SER A 10 -6.87 6.48 -11.18
N ARG A 11 -5.77 6.22 -10.48
CA ARG A 11 -4.80 5.21 -10.88
C ARG A 11 -3.99 4.78 -9.66
N THR A 12 -3.35 3.63 -9.79
CA THR A 12 -2.48 3.10 -8.72
C THR A 12 -1.09 3.70 -8.86
N GLU A 13 -0.64 4.41 -7.83
CA GLU A 13 0.69 5.01 -7.83
C GLU A 13 1.17 5.28 -6.42
N LEU A 14 2.48 5.31 -6.26
CA LEU A 14 3.12 5.64 -4.98
C LEU A 14 3.70 7.05 -5.08
N LYS A 15 3.37 7.89 -4.11
CA LYS A 15 3.89 9.26 -4.03
C LYS A 15 4.49 9.53 -2.67
N GLU A 16 5.52 10.37 -2.66
CA GLU A 16 6.06 10.91 -1.42
C GLU A 16 5.58 12.35 -1.29
N VAL A 17 4.93 12.65 -0.17
CA VAL A 17 4.42 13.99 0.11
C VAL A 17 4.88 14.39 1.51
N ASN A 18 5.67 15.45 1.61
CA ASN A 18 6.17 15.96 2.88
C ASN A 18 6.84 14.87 3.73
N GLY A 19 7.64 14.02 3.10
CA GLY A 19 8.35 12.96 3.79
C GLY A 19 7.50 11.74 4.13
N SER A 20 6.24 11.74 3.73
CA SER A 20 5.34 10.62 3.97
C SER A 20 5.03 9.91 2.67
N LEU A 21 4.97 8.58 2.72
CA LEU A 21 4.61 7.78 1.55
C LEU A 21 3.11 7.58 1.51
N LYS A 22 2.53 7.83 0.33
CA LYS A 22 1.10 7.60 0.09
C LYS A 22 0.96 6.68 -1.11
N LEU A 23 0.24 5.59 -0.93
CA LEU A 23 -0.06 4.65 -2.01
C LEU A 23 -1.51 4.82 -2.43
N TYR A 24 -1.70 5.29 -3.65
CA TYR A 24 -3.02 5.46 -4.24
C TYR A 24 -3.41 4.17 -4.93
N LEU A 25 -4.59 3.65 -4.61
CA LEU A 25 -5.12 2.44 -5.22
C LEU A 25 -6.34 2.77 -6.06
N GLN A 26 -6.33 2.32 -7.30
CA GLN A 26 -7.43 2.55 -8.23
C GLN A 26 -8.71 1.83 -7.80
N ALA A 27 -8.58 0.59 -7.36
CA ALA A 27 -9.73 -0.21 -6.95
C ALA A 27 -10.16 0.10 -5.53
N VAL A 28 -11.45 -0.12 -5.22
CA VAL A 28 -11.94 -0.13 -3.85
C VAL A 28 -11.62 -1.50 -3.28
N PRO A 29 -10.68 -1.59 -2.34
CA PRO A 29 -10.37 -2.90 -1.77
C PRO A 29 -11.48 -3.33 -0.84
N GLU A 30 -12.02 -4.52 -1.06
CA GLU A 30 -12.87 -5.16 -0.09
C GLU A 30 -12.00 -5.58 1.11
N LYS A 31 -12.66 -6.03 2.18
CA LYS A 31 -11.95 -6.49 3.37
C LYS A 31 -10.84 -7.47 3.01
N GLY A 32 -9.63 -7.16 3.42
CA GLY A 32 -8.47 -8.01 3.19
C GLY A 32 -7.80 -7.85 1.85
N LYS A 33 -8.47 -7.32 0.85
CA LYS A 33 -7.88 -7.17 -0.48
C LYS A 33 -6.94 -5.99 -0.58
N ALA A 34 -7.11 -4.98 0.27
CA ALA A 34 -6.19 -3.84 0.30
C ALA A 34 -4.76 -4.29 0.60
N ASN A 35 -4.61 -5.20 1.54
CA ASN A 35 -3.28 -5.70 1.90
C ASN A 35 -2.64 -6.43 0.74
N GLN A 36 -3.41 -7.28 0.05
CA GLN A 36 -2.93 -7.99 -1.13
C GLN A 36 -2.54 -7.01 -2.24
N ALA A 37 -3.35 -5.97 -2.45
CA ALA A 37 -3.06 -4.98 -3.47
C ALA A 37 -1.74 -4.25 -3.18
N VAL A 38 -1.50 -3.91 -1.93
CA VAL A 38 -0.25 -3.28 -1.51
C VAL A 38 0.94 -4.21 -1.78
N ILE A 39 0.83 -5.46 -1.36
CA ILE A 39 1.90 -6.44 -1.55
C ILE A 39 2.19 -6.65 -3.03
N LYS A 40 1.14 -6.80 -3.85
CA LYS A 40 1.29 -6.97 -5.29
C LYS A 40 1.92 -5.76 -5.94
N PHE A 41 1.54 -4.56 -5.51
CA PHE A 41 2.10 -3.33 -6.06
C PHE A 41 3.61 -3.28 -5.88
N PHE A 42 4.10 -3.53 -4.68
CA PHE A 42 5.54 -3.50 -4.42
C PHE A 42 6.26 -4.60 -5.16
N LYS A 43 5.66 -5.78 -5.29
CA LYS A 43 6.28 -6.87 -6.03
C LYS A 43 6.38 -6.53 -7.52
N LYS A 44 5.30 -5.99 -8.08
CA LYS A 44 5.23 -5.69 -9.51
C LYS A 44 6.10 -4.51 -9.90
N GLU A 45 6.01 -3.42 -9.15
CA GLU A 45 6.67 -2.17 -9.54
C GLU A 45 8.11 -2.08 -9.08
N TYR A 46 8.43 -2.67 -7.95
CA TYR A 46 9.76 -2.55 -7.35
C TYR A 46 10.46 -3.88 -7.16
N ASN A 47 9.80 -4.98 -7.51
CA ASN A 47 10.32 -6.33 -7.28
C ASN A 47 10.71 -6.55 -5.82
N LEU A 48 9.93 -5.98 -4.90
CA LEU A 48 10.15 -6.09 -3.47
C LEU A 48 9.08 -6.96 -2.84
N LYS A 49 9.51 -7.90 -2.01
CA LYS A 49 8.59 -8.68 -1.20
C LYS A 49 8.40 -7.97 0.12
N VAL A 50 7.14 -7.66 0.44
CA VAL A 50 6.81 -6.99 1.70
C VAL A 50 5.68 -7.73 2.38
N GLU A 51 5.56 -7.53 3.69
CA GLU A 51 4.42 -8.02 4.44
C GLU A 51 3.86 -6.89 5.30
N ILE A 52 2.59 -7.03 5.68
CA ILE A 52 1.95 -6.03 6.53
C ILE A 52 2.29 -6.35 7.97
N LYS A 53 3.12 -5.51 8.57
CA LYS A 53 3.53 -5.68 9.96
C LYS A 53 2.45 -5.23 10.93
N SER A 54 1.81 -4.09 10.64
CA SER A 54 0.71 -3.60 11.44
C SER A 54 -0.21 -2.74 10.58
N GLY A 55 -1.40 -2.42 11.11
CA GLY A 55 -2.37 -1.61 10.38
C GLY A 55 -3.09 -2.37 9.28
N SER A 56 -3.26 -3.70 9.44
CA SER A 56 -3.90 -4.51 8.40
C SER A 56 -5.34 -4.10 8.13
N LYS A 57 -6.01 -3.52 9.12
CA LYS A 57 -7.39 -3.03 8.99
C LYS A 57 -7.48 -1.52 8.91
N SER A 58 -6.34 -0.85 8.75
CA SER A 58 -6.24 0.59 8.75
C SER A 58 -5.71 1.09 7.41
N ARG A 59 -5.94 2.37 7.13
CA ARG A 59 -5.32 3.00 5.97
C ARG A 59 -3.85 3.29 6.18
N ASP A 60 -3.44 3.46 7.44
CA ASP A 60 -2.03 3.61 7.79
C ASP A 60 -1.45 2.23 8.05
N LYS A 61 -0.51 1.83 7.20
CA LYS A 61 0.07 0.50 7.27
C LYS A 61 1.56 0.59 7.47
N VAL A 62 2.08 -0.33 8.28
CA VAL A 62 3.52 -0.49 8.47
C VAL A 62 3.92 -1.76 7.75
N LEU A 63 4.85 -1.63 6.82
CA LEU A 63 5.33 -2.74 6.01
C LEU A 63 6.71 -3.16 6.47
N ARG A 64 6.98 -4.46 6.33
CA ARG A 64 8.29 -5.02 6.57
C ARG A 64 8.76 -5.69 5.29
N MET A 65 9.99 -5.40 4.90
CA MET A 65 10.59 -6.09 3.76
C MET A 65 11.04 -7.48 4.17
N ILE A 66 10.75 -8.44 3.31
CA ILE A 66 11.13 -9.84 3.54
C ILE A 66 12.46 -10.15 2.87
#